data_30040521f6b9ddd36452a694b67d64c4
#
_entry.id   30040521f6b9ddd36452a694b67d64c4
#
_cell.length_a   1.000
_cell.length_b   1.000
_cell.length_c   1.000
_cell.angle_alpha   90.00
_cell.angle_beta   90.00
_cell.angle_gamma   90.00
#
_symmetry.space_group_name_H-M   'P 1'
#
loop_
_entity.id
_entity.type
_entity.pdbx_description
1 polymer ?
#
loop_
_entity_poly.entity_id
_entity_poly.type
_entity_poly.pdbx_seq_one_letter_code
_entity_poly.pdbx_strand_id
1 'polypeptide(L)'
;MEYASEKRIESKALPGVWFTIARMSFGRRIELTRRIWELAGKAEYLEAGADVRGRLEAALVAAEIDSVYLRWGLRKIEGLTVDGEQATAELVVTQGPEALCRDVVAAIKAECGLNAAEAKN
;
A
#
# COMPACT_ATOMS: atom_id res chain seq x y z
N MET A 1 27.54 7.80 -10.23
CA MET A 1 26.47 6.86 -9.89
C MET A 1 25.12 7.57 -9.93
N GLU A 2 24.15 6.98 -10.56
CA GLU A 2 22.78 7.50 -10.60
C GLU A 2 21.91 6.71 -9.64
N TYR A 3 21.09 7.40 -8.83
CA TYR A 3 20.12 6.77 -7.95
C TYR A 3 18.71 7.24 -8.32
N ALA A 4 17.85 6.31 -8.69
CA ALA A 4 16.46 6.63 -8.98
C ALA A 4 15.63 6.52 -7.69
N SER A 5 14.89 7.59 -7.34
CA SER A 5 14.06 7.62 -6.14
C SER A 5 12.71 6.93 -6.30
N GLU A 6 12.45 6.39 -7.49
CA GLU A 6 11.22 5.66 -7.82
C GLU A 6 11.57 4.38 -8.56
N LYS A 7 10.66 3.41 -8.49
CA LYS A 7 10.85 2.09 -9.12
C LYS A 7 9.61 1.74 -9.93
N ARG A 8 9.81 1.37 -11.21
CA ARG A 8 8.73 0.93 -12.10
C ARG A 8 8.66 -0.60 -12.10
N ILE A 9 7.47 -1.14 -11.92
CA ILE A 9 7.24 -2.58 -11.76
C ILE A 9 6.06 -3.00 -12.62
N GLU A 10 6.17 -4.14 -13.31
CA GLU A 10 5.02 -4.73 -13.98
C GLU A 10 4.16 -5.46 -12.95
N SER A 11 2.84 -5.25 -13.02
CA SER A 11 1.90 -5.91 -12.12
C SER A 11 1.88 -7.42 -12.38
N LYS A 12 1.95 -8.20 -11.32
CA LYS A 12 1.79 -9.66 -11.38
C LYS A 12 0.33 -10.03 -11.56
N ALA A 13 -0.56 -9.26 -10.94
CA ALA A 13 -2.00 -9.49 -11.02
C ALA A 13 -2.56 -9.17 -12.40
N LEU A 14 -2.04 -8.11 -13.05
CA LEU A 14 -2.53 -7.63 -14.34
C LEU A 14 -1.33 -7.46 -15.30
N PRO A 15 -0.90 -8.53 -15.98
CA PRO A 15 0.20 -8.42 -16.95
C PRO A 15 -0.09 -7.34 -18.01
N GLY A 16 0.93 -6.54 -18.33
CA GLY A 16 0.80 -5.39 -19.23
C GLY A 16 0.47 -4.08 -18.52
N VAL A 17 0.08 -4.13 -17.27
CA VAL A 17 -0.11 -2.95 -16.41
C VAL A 17 1.17 -2.73 -15.62
N TRP A 18 1.69 -1.50 -15.66
CA TRP A 18 2.90 -1.12 -14.94
C TRP A 18 2.57 -0.04 -13.92
N PHE A 19 3.23 -0.10 -12.78
CA PHE A 19 3.08 0.94 -11.77
C PHE A 19 4.45 1.39 -11.27
N THR A 20 4.52 2.66 -10.86
CA THR A 20 5.73 3.27 -10.32
C THR A 20 5.50 3.58 -8.85
N ILE A 21 6.42 3.13 -8.00
CA ILE A 21 6.34 3.34 -6.56
C ILE A 21 7.54 4.15 -6.06
N ALA A 22 7.35 4.84 -4.94
CA ALA A 22 8.43 5.54 -4.26
C ALA A 22 9.36 4.53 -3.59
N ARG A 23 10.68 4.71 -3.79
CA ARG A 23 11.67 3.96 -3.03
C ARG A 23 11.80 4.54 -1.64
N MET A 24 12.18 3.69 -0.69
CA MET A 24 12.37 4.13 0.68
C MET A 24 13.63 5.00 0.78
N SER A 25 13.51 6.13 1.44
CA SER A 25 14.62 6.98 1.86
C SER A 25 14.50 7.21 3.37
N PHE A 26 15.53 7.78 3.96
CA PHE A 26 15.50 8.08 5.39
C PHE A 26 14.31 8.96 5.77
N GLY A 27 14.10 10.05 5.02
CA GLY A 27 12.97 10.97 5.26
C GLY A 27 11.61 10.35 4.96
N ARG A 28 11.51 9.55 3.89
CA ARG A 28 10.27 8.85 3.54
C ARG A 28 9.86 7.84 4.61
N ARG A 29 10.84 7.14 5.20
CA ARG A 29 10.58 6.20 6.29
C ARG A 29 9.97 6.90 7.51
N ILE A 30 10.53 8.04 7.88
CA ILE A 30 10.00 8.84 8.99
C ILE A 30 8.56 9.28 8.69
N GLU A 31 8.32 9.82 7.50
CA GLU A 31 7.00 10.29 7.10
C GLU A 31 5.96 9.17 7.11
N LEU A 32 6.28 8.04 6.49
CA LEU A 32 5.37 6.91 6.41
C LEU A 32 5.07 6.32 7.79
N THR A 33 6.10 6.17 8.62
CA THR A 33 5.95 5.65 9.98
C THR A 33 5.00 6.53 10.80
N ARG A 34 5.12 7.84 10.69
CA ARG A 34 4.21 8.77 11.38
C ARG A 34 2.76 8.58 10.92
N ARG A 35 2.56 8.40 9.61
CA ARG A 35 1.20 8.26 9.06
C ARG A 35 0.48 7.00 9.53
N ILE A 36 1.21 5.90 9.73
CA ILE A 36 0.58 4.61 10.07
C ILE A 36 0.66 4.26 11.55
N TRP A 37 1.44 4.98 12.34
CA TRP A 37 1.76 4.61 13.72
C TRP A 37 0.51 4.45 14.61
N GLU A 38 -0.37 5.43 14.61
CA GLU A 38 -1.61 5.37 15.41
C GLU A 38 -2.53 4.24 14.95
N LEU A 39 -2.68 4.09 13.63
CA LEU A 39 -3.53 3.05 13.07
C LEU A 39 -3.00 1.65 13.39
N ALA A 40 -1.68 1.45 13.33
CA ALA A 40 -1.06 0.17 13.68
C ALA A 40 -1.32 -0.20 15.14
N GLY A 41 -1.15 0.73 16.06
CA GLY A 41 -1.44 0.52 17.47
C GLY A 41 -2.91 0.21 17.74
N LYS A 42 -3.81 0.92 17.07
CA LYS A 42 -5.24 0.69 17.17
C LYS A 42 -5.63 -0.70 16.65
N ALA A 43 -5.04 -1.15 15.54
CA ALA A 43 -5.30 -2.47 14.99
C ALA A 43 -4.89 -3.58 15.97
N GLU A 44 -3.72 -3.47 16.58
CA GLU A 44 -3.26 -4.43 17.59
C GLU A 44 -4.21 -4.48 18.80
N TYR A 45 -4.61 -3.33 19.30
CA TYR A 45 -5.53 -3.24 20.42
C TYR A 45 -6.87 -3.93 20.13
N LEU A 46 -7.43 -3.71 18.94
CA LEU A 46 -8.71 -4.30 18.54
C LEU A 46 -8.60 -5.82 18.35
N GLU A 47 -7.51 -6.30 17.78
CA GLU A 47 -7.27 -7.74 17.62
C GLU A 47 -7.15 -8.43 18.97
N ALA A 48 -6.49 -7.82 19.94
CA ALA A 48 -6.34 -8.35 21.29
C ALA A 48 -7.67 -8.50 22.02
N GLY A 49 -8.67 -7.67 21.69
CA GLY A 49 -9.99 -7.69 22.29
C GLY A 49 -10.87 -8.89 21.91
N ALA A 50 -10.53 -9.59 20.86
CA ALA A 50 -10.95 -10.96 20.49
C ALA A 50 -12.44 -11.25 20.26
N ASP A 51 -13.38 -10.29 20.26
CA ASP A 51 -14.73 -10.54 19.82
C ASP A 51 -14.87 -10.34 18.30
N VAL A 52 -16.01 -10.78 17.73
CA VAL A 52 -16.26 -10.67 16.29
C VAL A 52 -16.23 -9.22 15.82
N ARG A 53 -16.84 -8.33 16.58
CA ARG A 53 -16.89 -6.90 16.27
C ARG A 53 -15.51 -6.27 16.30
N GLY A 54 -14.71 -6.60 17.32
CA GLY A 54 -13.34 -6.10 17.44
C GLY A 54 -12.47 -6.56 16.29
N ARG A 55 -12.64 -7.81 15.85
CA ARG A 55 -11.89 -8.34 14.69
C ARG A 55 -12.29 -7.66 13.38
N LEU A 56 -13.57 -7.35 13.19
CA LEU A 56 -14.04 -6.61 12.00
C LEU A 56 -13.50 -5.19 12.00
N GLU A 57 -13.49 -4.52 13.14
CA GLU A 57 -12.91 -3.18 13.26
C GLU A 57 -11.41 -3.20 13.02
N ALA A 58 -10.71 -4.21 13.51
CA ALA A 58 -9.26 -4.39 13.26
C ALA A 58 -8.98 -4.59 11.77
N ALA A 59 -9.82 -5.38 11.08
CA ALA A 59 -9.69 -5.59 9.64
C ALA A 59 -9.90 -4.29 8.87
N LEU A 60 -10.85 -3.44 9.29
CA LEU A 60 -11.07 -2.14 8.68
C LEU A 60 -9.85 -1.24 8.86
N VAL A 61 -9.28 -1.18 10.08
CA VAL A 61 -8.09 -0.39 10.35
C VAL A 61 -6.90 -0.89 9.54
N ALA A 62 -6.75 -2.21 9.40
CA ALA A 62 -5.69 -2.79 8.56
C ALA A 62 -5.84 -2.35 7.10
N ALA A 63 -7.08 -2.31 6.57
CA ALA A 63 -7.35 -1.82 5.23
C ALA A 63 -7.04 -0.31 5.11
N GLU A 64 -7.32 0.46 6.13
CA GLU A 64 -6.96 1.89 6.17
C GLU A 64 -5.44 2.08 6.13
N ILE A 65 -4.68 1.23 6.83
CA ILE A 65 -3.22 1.24 6.77
C ILE A 65 -2.75 0.94 5.34
N ASP A 66 -3.31 -0.07 4.69
CA ASP A 66 -2.99 -0.39 3.30
C ASP A 66 -3.29 0.79 2.36
N SER A 67 -4.39 1.51 2.60
CA SER A 67 -4.73 2.72 1.85
C SER A 67 -3.68 3.81 2.03
N VAL A 68 -3.12 3.97 3.24
CA VAL A 68 -2.03 4.91 3.49
C VAL A 68 -0.79 4.54 2.67
N TYR A 69 -0.40 3.26 2.65
CA TYR A 69 0.71 2.79 1.82
C TYR A 69 0.48 3.11 0.34
N LEU A 70 -0.71 2.81 -0.17
CA LEU A 70 -1.08 3.06 -1.56
C LEU A 70 -0.98 4.53 -1.93
N ARG A 71 -1.67 5.38 -1.19
CA ARG A 71 -1.71 6.82 -1.49
C ARG A 71 -0.36 7.49 -1.32
N TRP A 72 0.44 7.00 -0.38
CA TRP A 72 1.78 7.53 -0.14
C TRP A 72 2.78 7.05 -1.20
N GLY A 73 2.75 5.76 -1.53
CA GLY A 73 3.81 5.12 -2.32
C GLY A 73 3.56 5.03 -3.81
N LEU A 74 2.30 4.99 -4.25
CA LEU A 74 1.96 4.84 -5.66
C LEU A 74 2.05 6.18 -6.38
N ARG A 75 2.92 6.26 -7.40
CA ARG A 75 3.19 7.51 -8.13
C ARG A 75 2.54 7.57 -9.50
N LYS A 76 2.51 6.44 -10.22
CA LYS A 76 2.06 6.40 -11.60
C LYS A 76 1.56 5.02 -11.97
N ILE A 77 0.58 4.95 -12.87
CA ILE A 77 0.08 3.70 -13.43
C ILE A 77 0.05 3.84 -14.95
N GLU A 78 0.49 2.80 -15.65
CA GLU A 78 0.55 2.75 -17.11
C GLU A 78 -0.14 1.49 -17.60
N GLY A 79 -0.80 1.58 -18.73
CA GLY A 79 -1.44 0.43 -19.38
C GLY A 79 -2.82 0.08 -18.83
N LEU A 80 -3.45 0.98 -18.09
CA LEU A 80 -4.79 0.74 -17.53
C LEU A 80 -5.66 1.99 -17.68
N THR A 81 -6.90 1.78 -18.11
CA THR A 81 -7.95 2.78 -18.02
C THR A 81 -9.01 2.28 -17.06
N VAL A 82 -9.63 3.18 -16.32
CA VAL A 82 -10.74 2.88 -15.41
C VAL A 82 -11.93 3.75 -15.85
N ASP A 83 -13.01 3.10 -16.23
CA ASP A 83 -14.22 3.78 -16.73
C ASP A 83 -13.90 4.77 -17.86
N GLY A 84 -12.97 4.38 -18.76
CA GLY A 84 -12.58 5.18 -19.91
C GLY A 84 -11.55 6.26 -19.63
N GLU A 85 -11.11 6.45 -18.40
CA GLU A 85 -10.12 7.43 -18.01
C GLU A 85 -8.78 6.77 -17.72
N GLN A 86 -7.68 7.46 -18.04
CA GLN A 86 -6.35 6.99 -17.70
C GLN A 86 -6.23 6.82 -16.19
N ALA A 87 -5.76 5.64 -15.76
CA ALA A 87 -5.65 5.34 -14.35
C ALA A 87 -4.66 6.26 -13.64
N THR A 88 -5.08 6.78 -12.48
CA THR A 88 -4.24 7.52 -11.54
C THR A 88 -4.22 6.77 -10.23
N ALA A 89 -3.32 7.11 -9.32
CA ALA A 89 -3.26 6.49 -8.00
C ALA A 89 -4.61 6.60 -7.28
N GLU A 90 -5.19 7.79 -7.24
CA GLU A 90 -6.48 8.01 -6.57
C GLU A 90 -7.62 7.24 -7.23
N LEU A 91 -7.68 7.23 -8.55
CA LEU A 91 -8.72 6.52 -9.28
C LEU A 91 -8.64 5.01 -9.06
N VAL A 92 -7.43 4.44 -9.01
CA VAL A 92 -7.23 3.02 -8.74
C VAL A 92 -7.60 2.66 -7.31
N VAL A 93 -7.25 3.48 -6.35
CA VAL A 93 -7.58 3.24 -4.93
C VAL A 93 -9.10 3.22 -4.73
N THR A 94 -9.83 4.14 -5.38
CA THR A 94 -11.27 4.30 -5.16
C THR A 94 -12.13 3.42 -6.07
N GLN A 95 -11.70 3.17 -7.30
CA GLN A 95 -12.55 2.51 -8.31
C GLN A 95 -11.83 1.45 -9.13
N GLY A 96 -10.55 1.21 -8.89
CA GLY A 96 -9.77 0.28 -9.68
C GLY A 96 -9.88 -1.17 -9.21
N PRO A 97 -9.21 -2.09 -9.93
CA PRO A 97 -9.19 -3.50 -9.55
C PRO A 97 -8.51 -3.71 -8.19
N GLU A 98 -9.19 -4.37 -7.28
CA GLU A 98 -8.64 -4.66 -5.96
C GLU A 98 -7.35 -5.49 -6.03
N ALA A 99 -7.27 -6.42 -6.98
CA ALA A 99 -6.09 -7.25 -7.16
C ALA A 99 -4.84 -6.41 -7.48
N LEU A 100 -5.00 -5.35 -8.28
CA LEU A 100 -3.92 -4.42 -8.57
C LEU A 100 -3.49 -3.67 -7.29
N CYS A 101 -4.44 -3.20 -6.51
CA CYS A 101 -4.14 -2.50 -5.26
C CYS A 101 -3.36 -3.40 -4.29
N ARG A 102 -3.74 -4.66 -4.16
CA ARG A 102 -3.03 -5.63 -3.32
C ARG A 102 -1.60 -5.87 -3.80
N ASP A 103 -1.42 -5.97 -5.13
CA ASP A 103 -0.10 -6.14 -5.73
C ASP A 103 0.79 -4.92 -5.44
N VAL A 104 0.25 -3.71 -5.61
CA VAL A 104 0.98 -2.46 -5.35
C VAL A 104 1.34 -2.35 -3.86
N VAL A 105 0.41 -2.64 -2.96
CA VAL A 105 0.68 -2.61 -1.50
C VAL A 105 1.81 -3.58 -1.16
N ALA A 106 1.79 -4.80 -1.70
CA ALA A 106 2.83 -5.79 -1.46
C ALA A 106 4.20 -5.28 -1.93
N ALA A 107 4.25 -4.65 -3.11
CA ALA A 107 5.48 -4.08 -3.66
C ALA A 107 6.01 -2.94 -2.79
N ILE A 108 5.13 -2.05 -2.31
CA ILE A 108 5.52 -0.94 -1.45
C ILE A 108 6.06 -1.45 -0.12
N LYS A 109 5.39 -2.42 0.50
CA LYS A 109 5.84 -3.04 1.75
C LYS A 109 7.19 -3.73 1.58
N ALA A 110 7.40 -4.42 0.46
CA ALA A 110 8.68 -5.06 0.16
C ALA A 110 9.80 -4.02 0.03
N GLU A 111 9.53 -2.89 -0.64
CA GLU A 111 10.49 -1.80 -0.77
C GLU A 111 10.82 -1.17 0.59
N CYS A 112 9.86 -1.17 1.51
CA CYS A 112 10.09 -0.70 2.89
C CYS A 112 10.91 -1.69 3.72
N GLY A 113 11.21 -2.87 3.20
CA GLY A 113 11.89 -3.92 3.94
C GLY A 113 10.97 -4.71 4.87
N LEU A 114 9.65 -4.54 4.73
CA LEU A 114 8.66 -5.25 5.54
C LEU A 114 8.17 -6.49 4.78
N ASN A 115 8.44 -7.66 5.32
CA ASN A 115 7.86 -8.91 4.82
C ASN A 115 6.85 -9.45 5.84
N ALA A 116 6.22 -10.59 5.54
CA ALA A 116 5.19 -11.16 6.40
C ALA A 116 5.69 -11.48 7.81
N ALA A 117 6.97 -11.89 7.96
CA ALA A 117 7.56 -12.17 9.26
C ALA A 117 7.82 -10.87 10.05
N GLU A 118 8.33 -9.85 9.39
CA GLU A 118 8.60 -8.54 9.99
C GLU A 118 7.30 -7.83 10.38
N ALA A 119 6.25 -7.99 9.61
CA ALA A 119 4.96 -7.39 9.89
C ALA A 119 4.30 -7.95 11.17
N LYS A 120 4.73 -9.12 11.63
CA LYS A 120 4.24 -9.74 12.87
C LYS A 120 5.02 -9.29 14.09
N ASN A 121 6.15 -8.67 13.89
CA ASN A 121 6.99 -8.17 14.97
C ASN A 121 6.72 -6.66 15.19
#